data_b3609e720a401f7844c793b0ba20b137
#
_entry.id   b3609e720a401f7844c793b0ba20b137
#
_cell.length_a   1.000
_cell.length_b   1.000
_cell.length_c   1.000
_cell.angle_alpha   90.00
_cell.angle_beta   90.00
_cell.angle_gamma   90.00
#
_symmetry.space_group_name_H-M   'P 1'
#
loop_
_entity.id
_entity.type
_entity.pdbx_description
1 polymer ?
#
loop_
_entity_poly.entity_id
_entity_poly.type
_entity_poly.pdbx_seq_one_letter_code
_entity_poly.pdbx_strand_id
1 'polypeptide(L)'
;MKWVNRITLAALFLVISTTLVSCCNEEIEGSWEPMKWEANYSGDPKSITAPAEGGTYTLICKNYQRPWLSHASTGDKTIYAGVKPQNFYQISHDWFDIKVVENTYHILIKANKTGKARKLKIEVTAGDVFDHIEVTQAK
;
A
#
# COMPACT_ATOMS: atom_id res chain seq x y z
N MET A 1 29.09 21.30 -62.31
CA MET A 1 27.76 20.92 -61.74
C MET A 1 27.74 19.62 -60.96
N LYS A 2 28.71 18.77 -61.00
CA LYS A 2 28.74 17.50 -60.21
C LYS A 2 29.21 17.68 -58.74
N TRP A 3 29.72 18.83 -58.37
CA TRP A 3 30.26 19.06 -57.00
C TRP A 3 29.22 19.54 -56.02
N VAL A 4 28.19 20.20 -56.47
CA VAL A 4 27.11 20.78 -55.60
C VAL A 4 26.23 19.65 -55.02
N ASN A 5 26.05 18.54 -55.76
CA ASN A 5 25.22 17.42 -55.29
C ASN A 5 25.86 16.61 -54.15
N ARG A 6 27.18 16.64 -54.01
CA ARG A 6 27.88 15.87 -52.96
C ARG A 6 27.86 16.60 -51.63
N ILE A 7 27.89 17.93 -51.64
CA ILE A 7 27.86 18.74 -50.43
C ILE A 7 26.45 18.79 -49.86
N THR A 8 25.45 18.89 -50.72
CA THR A 8 24.04 18.87 -50.29
C THR A 8 23.62 17.50 -49.72
N LEU A 9 24.15 16.39 -50.25
CA LEU A 9 23.86 15.06 -49.71
C LEU A 9 24.54 14.86 -48.35
N ALA A 10 25.76 15.35 -48.15
CA ALA A 10 26.48 15.24 -46.89
C ALA A 10 25.83 16.11 -45.81
N ALA A 11 25.32 17.30 -46.17
CA ALA A 11 24.59 18.16 -45.23
C ALA A 11 23.23 17.57 -44.82
N LEU A 12 22.57 16.87 -45.74
CA LEU A 12 21.29 16.19 -45.45
C LEU A 12 21.47 14.99 -44.48
N PHE A 13 22.57 14.26 -44.61
CA PHE A 13 22.89 13.17 -43.69
C PHE A 13 23.31 13.66 -42.30
N LEU A 14 23.91 14.82 -42.18
CA LEU A 14 24.34 15.38 -40.92
C LEU A 14 23.15 15.91 -40.09
N VAL A 15 22.07 16.34 -40.73
CA VAL A 15 20.85 16.85 -40.04
C VAL A 15 19.98 15.71 -39.55
N ILE A 16 20.03 14.54 -40.18
CA ILE A 16 19.23 13.37 -39.76
C ILE A 16 19.85 12.65 -38.55
N SER A 17 21.16 12.80 -38.31
CA SER A 17 21.83 12.13 -37.17
C SER A 17 21.72 12.84 -35.82
N THR A 18 21.12 14.03 -35.77
CA THR A 18 20.98 14.79 -34.51
C THR A 18 19.62 14.67 -33.82
N THR A 19 18.68 13.91 -34.39
CA THR A 19 17.32 13.77 -33.83
C THR A 19 17.06 12.44 -33.10
N LEU A 20 18.10 11.64 -32.82
CA LEU A 20 17.96 10.39 -32.09
C LEU A 20 18.61 10.44 -30.69
N VAL A 21 18.72 11.63 -30.09
CA VAL A 21 18.82 11.72 -28.64
C VAL A 21 17.39 11.89 -28.11
N SER A 22 16.60 10.84 -28.26
CA SER A 22 15.42 10.65 -27.46
C SER A 22 15.92 10.42 -26.04
N CYS A 23 15.64 11.35 -25.16
CA CYS A 23 15.79 11.24 -23.74
C CYS A 23 15.14 9.94 -23.26
N CYS A 24 15.96 8.93 -23.00
CA CYS A 24 15.61 7.92 -22.02
C CYS A 24 15.83 8.52 -20.64
N ASN A 25 15.02 9.49 -20.26
CA ASN A 25 14.62 9.58 -18.87
C ASN A 25 13.69 8.40 -18.69
N GLU A 26 14.23 7.27 -18.29
CA GLU A 26 13.45 6.24 -17.62
C GLU A 26 13.01 6.80 -16.27
N GLU A 27 12.05 7.71 -16.29
CA GLU A 27 11.11 7.79 -15.18
C GLU A 27 10.39 6.46 -15.24
N ILE A 28 10.66 5.60 -14.27
CA ILE A 28 9.93 4.35 -14.09
C ILE A 28 8.51 4.80 -13.73
N GLU A 29 7.65 4.97 -14.76
CA GLU A 29 6.24 5.21 -14.57
C GLU A 29 5.69 4.07 -13.71
N GLY A 30 5.15 4.40 -12.53
CA GLY A 30 4.58 3.44 -11.59
C GLY A 30 5.48 3.01 -10.43
N SER A 31 6.63 3.65 -10.21
CA SER A 31 7.38 3.46 -8.96
C SER A 31 6.78 4.31 -7.85
N TRP A 32 5.94 3.69 -7.01
CA TRP A 32 5.33 4.35 -5.85
C TRP A 32 6.20 4.16 -4.61
N GLU A 33 6.30 5.21 -3.79
CA GLU A 33 7.01 5.12 -2.51
C GLU A 33 6.24 4.17 -1.57
N PRO A 34 6.89 3.20 -0.90
CA PRO A 34 6.23 2.36 0.09
C PRO A 34 5.56 3.16 1.20
N MET A 35 4.46 2.66 1.76
CA MET A 35 3.81 3.30 2.90
C MET A 35 4.76 3.32 4.11
N LYS A 36 4.82 4.46 4.80
CA LYS A 36 5.61 4.67 6.02
C LYS A 36 4.66 4.74 7.21
N TRP A 37 4.96 3.97 8.24
CA TRP A 37 4.09 3.78 9.38
C TRP A 37 4.74 4.24 10.69
N GLU A 38 3.93 4.81 11.55
CA GLU A 38 4.24 5.08 12.94
C GLU A 38 3.15 4.45 13.82
N ALA A 39 3.53 3.88 14.96
CA ALA A 39 2.61 3.19 15.85
C ALA A 39 2.76 3.65 17.28
N ASN A 40 1.71 3.45 18.09
CA ASN A 40 1.71 3.73 19.53
C ASN A 40 2.29 2.58 20.37
N TYR A 41 2.94 1.62 19.75
CA TYR A 41 3.58 0.45 20.38
C TYR A 41 4.99 0.24 19.82
N SER A 42 5.78 -0.61 20.49
CA SER A 42 7.15 -0.89 20.10
C SER A 42 7.24 -1.97 19.03
N GLY A 43 8.30 -1.95 18.22
CA GLY A 43 8.58 -2.93 17.18
C GLY A 43 8.17 -2.48 15.79
N ASP A 44 7.99 -3.44 14.89
CA ASP A 44 7.51 -3.17 13.54
C ASP A 44 6.04 -2.72 13.58
N PRO A 45 5.70 -1.50 13.11
CA PRO A 45 4.33 -1.03 13.09
C PRO A 45 3.34 -1.96 12.37
N LYS A 46 3.82 -2.72 11.40
CA LYS A 46 2.99 -3.62 10.61
C LYS A 46 2.86 -5.03 11.18
N SER A 47 3.54 -5.33 12.30
CA SER A 47 3.52 -6.65 12.93
C SER A 47 3.07 -6.55 14.38
N ILE A 48 1.79 -6.71 14.62
CA ILE A 48 1.16 -6.61 15.94
C ILE A 48 1.12 -7.98 16.61
N THR A 49 1.68 -8.08 17.82
CA THR A 49 1.49 -9.23 18.70
C THR A 49 0.51 -8.85 19.81
N ALA A 50 -0.70 -9.40 19.74
CA ALA A 50 -1.75 -9.15 20.73
C ALA A 50 -1.80 -10.29 21.76
N PRO A 51 -1.93 -9.98 23.07
CA PRO A 51 -2.16 -11.00 24.08
C PRO A 51 -3.56 -11.62 23.96
N ALA A 52 -3.82 -12.68 24.71
CA ALA A 52 -5.11 -13.34 24.71
C ALA A 52 -6.26 -12.41 25.14
N GLU A 53 -6.00 -11.45 26.03
CA GLU A 53 -6.97 -10.44 26.49
C GLU A 53 -7.37 -9.45 25.42
N GLY A 54 -6.60 -9.39 24.32
CA GLY A 54 -6.78 -8.42 23.26
C GLY A 54 -6.09 -7.08 23.55
N GLY A 55 -6.50 -6.04 22.85
CA GLY A 55 -5.94 -4.71 23.01
C GLY A 55 -6.38 -3.75 21.90
N THR A 56 -5.95 -2.50 22.03
CA THR A 56 -6.16 -1.46 21.03
C THR A 56 -4.82 -0.98 20.49
N TYR A 57 -4.72 -0.93 19.18
CA TYR A 57 -3.49 -0.57 18.46
C TYR A 57 -3.79 0.58 17.51
N THR A 58 -2.88 1.54 17.46
CA THR A 58 -3.03 2.71 16.60
C THR A 58 -1.81 2.86 15.71
N LEU A 59 -2.04 2.95 14.40
CA LEU A 59 -1.01 3.19 13.39
C LEU A 59 -1.36 4.43 12.58
N ILE A 60 -0.34 5.18 12.18
CA ILE A 60 -0.48 6.37 11.35
C ILE A 60 0.33 6.16 10.08
N CYS A 61 -0.32 6.27 8.91
CA CYS A 61 0.37 6.35 7.64
C CYS A 61 0.93 7.76 7.45
N LYS A 62 2.25 7.89 7.27
CA LYS A 62 2.95 9.18 7.32
C LYS A 62 3.05 9.88 5.97
N ASN A 63 3.03 9.14 4.89
CA ASN A 63 3.34 9.66 3.55
C ASN A 63 2.19 9.56 2.54
N TYR A 64 1.03 9.06 2.94
CA TYR A 64 -0.19 9.05 2.14
C TYR A 64 -1.35 9.70 2.90
N GLN A 65 -2.16 10.47 2.17
CA GLN A 65 -3.37 11.06 2.73
C GLN A 65 -4.56 10.14 2.51
N ARG A 66 -5.30 9.87 3.60
CA ARG A 66 -6.55 9.11 3.58
C ARG A 66 -6.44 7.73 2.89
N PRO A 67 -5.42 6.91 3.22
CA PRO A 67 -5.40 5.53 2.77
C PRO A 67 -6.61 4.79 3.36
N TRP A 68 -7.13 3.79 2.64
CA TRP A 68 -8.35 3.08 3.03
C TRP A 68 -8.13 1.56 3.11
N LEU A 69 -9.12 0.86 3.64
CA LEU A 69 -9.13 -0.59 3.76
C LEU A 69 -9.56 -1.23 2.43
N SER A 70 -8.84 -2.25 2.00
CA SER A 70 -9.26 -3.13 0.93
C SER A 70 -10.06 -4.31 1.50
N HIS A 71 -9.43 -5.09 2.35
CA HIS A 71 -10.05 -6.21 3.03
C HIS A 71 -9.28 -6.62 4.29
N ALA A 72 -9.89 -7.47 5.11
CA ALA A 72 -9.27 -8.14 6.24
C ALA A 72 -9.46 -9.66 6.10
N SER A 73 -8.40 -10.43 6.31
CA SER A 73 -8.41 -11.89 6.20
C SER A 73 -8.06 -12.55 7.53
N THR A 74 -8.85 -13.53 7.94
CA THR A 74 -8.60 -14.34 9.13
C THR A 74 -8.94 -15.80 8.87
N GLY A 75 -7.95 -16.70 8.94
CA GLY A 75 -8.09 -18.06 8.52
C GLY A 75 -8.47 -18.16 7.04
N ASP A 76 -9.58 -18.80 6.76
CA ASP A 76 -10.17 -18.97 5.43
C ASP A 76 -11.21 -17.90 5.06
N LYS A 77 -11.46 -16.94 5.94
CA LYS A 77 -12.44 -15.86 5.74
C LYS A 77 -11.78 -14.57 5.28
N THR A 78 -12.37 -13.94 4.26
CA THR A 78 -12.00 -12.59 3.81
C THR A 78 -13.22 -11.68 3.91
N ILE A 79 -13.05 -10.52 4.54
CA ILE A 79 -14.07 -9.50 4.73
C ILE A 79 -13.63 -8.26 3.95
N TYR A 80 -14.35 -7.94 2.88
CA TYR A 80 -14.05 -6.79 2.03
C TYR A 80 -14.63 -5.51 2.61
N ALA A 81 -13.85 -4.44 2.60
CA ALA A 81 -14.36 -3.09 2.83
C ALA A 81 -15.27 -2.65 1.66
N GLY A 82 -16.16 -1.70 1.91
CA GLY A 82 -17.01 -1.16 0.87
C GLY A 82 -18.22 -2.02 0.47
N VAL A 83 -18.40 -3.17 1.11
CA VAL A 83 -19.58 -4.05 0.89
C VAL A 83 -20.58 -3.81 1.99
N LYS A 84 -21.73 -3.30 1.64
CA LYS A 84 -22.93 -2.94 2.42
C LYS A 84 -22.81 -2.96 3.97
N PRO A 85 -22.86 -1.81 4.65
CA PRO A 85 -22.88 -0.48 4.04
C PRO A 85 -21.53 -0.15 3.40
N GLN A 86 -21.55 0.56 2.28
CA GLN A 86 -20.33 0.88 1.54
C GLN A 86 -19.43 1.83 2.35
N ASN A 87 -18.48 1.26 3.05
CA ASN A 87 -17.54 1.97 3.91
C ASN A 87 -16.14 1.38 3.78
N PHE A 88 -15.25 2.11 3.12
CA PHE A 88 -13.84 1.73 2.95
C PHE A 88 -12.96 2.06 4.16
N TYR A 89 -13.54 2.63 5.20
CA TYR A 89 -12.84 3.09 6.41
C TYR A 89 -13.20 2.29 7.66
N GLN A 90 -13.98 1.20 7.50
CA GLN A 90 -14.33 0.35 8.62
C GLN A 90 -14.55 -1.10 8.18
N ILE A 91 -13.96 -2.04 8.92
CA ILE A 91 -14.27 -3.46 8.86
C ILE A 91 -14.49 -3.96 10.29
N SER A 92 -15.63 -4.58 10.54
CA SER A 92 -15.98 -5.17 11.84
C SER A 92 -16.19 -6.68 11.70
N HIS A 93 -15.70 -7.42 12.68
CA HIS A 93 -15.85 -8.87 12.80
C HIS A 93 -16.06 -9.27 14.27
N ASP A 94 -16.40 -10.54 14.50
CA ASP A 94 -16.68 -11.04 15.87
C ASP A 94 -15.59 -10.71 16.89
N TRP A 95 -14.32 -10.72 16.47
CA TRP A 95 -13.20 -10.56 17.38
C TRP A 95 -12.26 -9.38 17.08
N PHE A 96 -12.53 -8.61 16.05
CA PHE A 96 -11.79 -7.38 15.77
C PHE A 96 -12.69 -6.29 15.17
N ASP A 97 -12.29 -5.06 15.38
CA ASP A 97 -12.82 -3.88 14.70
C ASP A 97 -11.67 -3.04 14.19
N ILE A 98 -11.75 -2.61 12.93
CA ILE A 98 -10.78 -1.75 12.28
C ILE A 98 -11.51 -0.50 11.83
N LYS A 99 -11.02 0.67 12.24
CA LYS A 99 -11.55 1.97 11.84
C LYS A 99 -10.43 2.87 11.38
N VAL A 100 -10.59 3.50 10.21
CA VAL A 100 -9.65 4.48 9.67
C VAL A 100 -10.28 5.87 9.77
N VAL A 101 -9.52 6.79 10.36
CA VAL A 101 -9.88 8.21 10.45
C VAL A 101 -8.72 8.98 9.85
N GLU A 102 -8.95 9.60 8.69
CA GLU A 102 -7.92 10.23 7.87
C GLU A 102 -6.79 9.25 7.51
N ASN A 103 -5.61 9.40 8.09
CA ASN A 103 -4.45 8.52 7.91
C ASN A 103 -4.16 7.63 9.12
N THR A 104 -5.08 7.57 10.09
CA THR A 104 -4.91 6.85 11.36
C THR A 104 -5.80 5.60 11.39
N TYR A 105 -5.19 4.46 11.62
CA TYR A 105 -5.82 3.15 11.76
C TYR A 105 -5.98 2.82 13.24
N HIS A 106 -7.21 2.63 13.68
CA HIS A 106 -7.56 2.15 15.02
C HIS A 106 -7.98 0.69 14.92
N ILE A 107 -7.21 -0.21 15.51
CA ILE A 107 -7.42 -1.65 15.48
C ILE A 107 -7.74 -2.12 16.89
N LEU A 108 -8.98 -2.57 17.10
CA LEU A 108 -9.42 -3.20 18.33
C LEU A 108 -9.38 -4.73 18.14
N ILE A 109 -8.64 -5.42 18.99
CA ILE A 109 -8.60 -6.88 19.08
C ILE A 109 -9.29 -7.30 20.36
N LYS A 110 -10.37 -8.05 20.24
CA LYS A 110 -11.16 -8.54 21.40
C LYS A 110 -10.49 -9.77 22.02
N ALA A 111 -10.83 -10.09 23.26
CA ALA A 111 -10.27 -11.24 23.95
C ALA A 111 -10.44 -12.57 23.17
N ASN A 112 -9.41 -13.38 23.20
CA ASN A 112 -9.40 -14.70 22.58
C ASN A 112 -9.78 -15.78 23.61
N LYS A 113 -10.97 -16.30 23.50
CA LYS A 113 -11.48 -17.40 24.35
C LYS A 113 -11.50 -18.74 23.66
N THR A 114 -10.85 -18.86 22.49
CA THR A 114 -10.91 -20.08 21.66
C THR A 114 -9.89 -21.14 22.09
N GLY A 115 -8.88 -20.76 22.88
CA GLY A 115 -7.77 -21.62 23.26
C GLY A 115 -6.77 -21.90 22.13
N LYS A 116 -6.90 -21.21 20.98
CA LYS A 116 -6.00 -21.31 19.83
C LYS A 116 -5.52 -19.93 19.41
N ALA A 117 -4.25 -19.81 19.07
CA ALA A 117 -3.74 -18.58 18.46
C ALA A 117 -4.46 -18.30 17.14
N ARG A 118 -4.65 -17.01 16.83
CA ARG A 118 -5.31 -16.58 15.58
C ARG A 118 -4.57 -15.43 14.93
N LYS A 119 -4.75 -15.31 13.62
CA LYS A 119 -4.10 -14.30 12.79
C LYS A 119 -5.12 -13.46 12.05
N LEU A 120 -4.79 -12.19 11.86
CA LEU A 120 -5.52 -11.24 11.05
C LEU A 120 -4.52 -10.56 10.11
N LYS A 121 -4.84 -10.50 8.84
CA LYS A 121 -4.13 -9.70 7.85
C LYS A 121 -5.06 -8.60 7.35
N ILE A 122 -4.61 -7.37 7.43
CA ILE A 122 -5.38 -6.18 7.04
C ILE A 122 -4.70 -5.60 5.80
N GLU A 123 -5.39 -5.64 4.67
CA GLU A 123 -4.90 -5.06 3.42
C GLU A 123 -5.38 -3.61 3.30
N VAL A 124 -4.43 -2.73 3.05
CA VAL A 124 -4.63 -1.28 2.94
C VAL A 124 -4.18 -0.78 1.59
N THR A 125 -4.76 0.31 1.13
CA THR A 125 -4.41 0.90 -0.16
C THR A 125 -4.52 2.42 -0.15
N ALA A 126 -3.72 3.06 -0.99
CA ALA A 126 -3.80 4.48 -1.32
C ALA A 126 -3.73 4.62 -2.84
N GLY A 127 -4.80 4.23 -3.55
CA GLY A 127 -4.82 4.12 -5.00
C GLY A 127 -4.04 2.90 -5.47
N ASP A 128 -2.96 3.11 -6.20
CA ASP A 128 -2.13 2.04 -6.77
C ASP A 128 -1.05 1.53 -5.81
N VAL A 129 -0.99 2.08 -4.60
CA VAL A 129 -0.07 1.63 -3.55
C VAL A 129 -0.80 0.73 -2.58
N PHE A 130 -0.23 -0.45 -2.34
CA PHE A 130 -0.79 -1.45 -1.44
C PHE A 130 0.21 -1.78 -0.33
N ASP A 131 -0.30 -2.02 0.86
CA ASP A 131 0.48 -2.51 2.00
C ASP A 131 -0.42 -3.37 2.90
N HIS A 132 0.15 -4.03 3.91
CA HIS A 132 -0.63 -4.83 4.84
C HIS A 132 -0.10 -4.71 6.28
N ILE A 133 -1.01 -4.95 7.22
CA ILE A 133 -0.74 -5.02 8.65
C ILE A 133 -1.12 -6.42 9.12
N GLU A 134 -0.23 -7.08 9.82
CA GLU A 134 -0.46 -8.42 10.39
C GLU A 134 -0.66 -8.34 11.90
N VAL A 135 -1.67 -9.05 12.40
CA VAL A 135 -1.91 -9.23 13.82
C VAL A 135 -1.86 -10.72 14.15
N THR A 136 -1.03 -11.09 15.12
CA THR A 136 -1.03 -12.41 15.71
C THR A 136 -1.51 -12.30 17.15
N GLN A 137 -2.61 -12.97 17.48
CA GLN A 137 -3.12 -12.99 18.85
C GLN A 137 -2.86 -14.34 19.53
N ALA A 138 -2.34 -14.27 20.75
CA ALA A 138 -2.12 -15.45 21.61
C ALA A 138 -3.43 -16.19 21.91
N LYS A 139 -3.26 -17.47 22.31
CA LYS A 139 -4.33 -18.35 22.78
C LYS A 139 -4.73 -18.03 24.21
#